data_b8c8691b4a9c1f561fbae0e7bba57769
#
_entry.id   b8c8691b4a9c1f561fbae0e7bba57769
#
_cell.length_a   1.000
_cell.length_b   1.000
_cell.length_c   1.000
_cell.angle_alpha   90.00
_cell.angle_beta   90.00
_cell.angle_gamma   90.00
#
_symmetry.space_group_name_H-M   'P 1'
#
loop_
_entity.id
_entity.type
_entity.pdbx_description
1 polymer ?
#
loop_
_entity_poly.entity_id
_entity_poly.type
_entity_poly.pdbx_seq_one_letter_code
_entity_poly.pdbx_strand_id
1 'polypeptide(L)'
;ELRGRLVAETGGNPLALLELSSALSEAQLSGAETVLAPIPVSARVEHAFLARVNRLPEETQTLLLVASADDSGELATVLRASAQLGAEAVALDEAEQAGLVHVRGTRLELRHPLVRSAVYQAAPLSKRQAVHGALATVLDGEADADRRAWHRAAASVEADPSVGEELEEAAERARRRSGFAAASLAFERAATLTTDEEQRARRLTSAAENAWLAGRVERALMLLEAARPLVSEPIQRADID
;
A
#
# COMPACT_ATOMS: atom_id res chain seq x y z
N GLU A 1 -14.13 30.24 18.74
CA GLU A 1 -13.09 29.41 19.40
C GLU A 1 -12.94 28.06 18.71
N LEU A 2 -14.00 27.26 18.53
CA LEU A 2 -13.98 25.97 17.85
C LEU A 2 -13.44 26.04 16.42
N ARG A 3 -13.88 27.04 15.63
CA ARG A 3 -13.42 27.25 14.24
C ARG A 3 -11.90 27.51 14.16
N GLY A 4 -11.35 28.30 15.06
CA GLY A 4 -9.91 28.55 15.10
C GLY A 4 -9.10 27.32 15.45
N ARG A 5 -9.62 26.48 16.36
CA ARG A 5 -9.02 25.19 16.72
C ARG A 5 -9.06 24.20 15.55
N LEU A 6 -10.20 24.06 14.86
CA LEU A 6 -10.34 23.20 13.70
C LEU A 6 -9.35 23.59 12.59
N VAL A 7 -9.20 24.88 12.30
CA VAL A 7 -8.22 25.37 11.32
C VAL A 7 -6.79 25.09 11.77
N ALA A 8 -6.47 25.31 13.03
CA ALA A 8 -5.13 25.06 13.57
C ALA A 8 -4.79 23.54 13.55
N GLU A 9 -5.73 22.70 13.99
CA GLU A 9 -5.55 21.24 14.04
C GLU A 9 -5.51 20.58 12.65
N THR A 10 -6.15 21.17 11.63
CA THR A 10 -6.16 20.66 10.24
C THR A 10 -5.04 21.24 9.38
N GLY A 11 -4.28 22.20 9.89
CA GLY A 11 -3.33 22.95 9.07
C GLY A 11 -3.99 23.67 7.87
N GLY A 12 -5.30 23.94 7.97
CA GLY A 12 -6.09 24.55 6.89
C GLY A 12 -6.46 23.58 5.76
N ASN A 13 -6.24 22.28 5.91
CA ASN A 13 -6.64 21.28 4.90
C ASN A 13 -8.18 21.26 4.76
N PRO A 14 -8.75 21.61 3.57
CA PRO A 14 -10.19 21.75 3.40
C PRO A 14 -10.96 20.44 3.66
N LEU A 15 -10.37 19.29 3.31
CA LEU A 15 -11.03 18.00 3.53
C LEU A 15 -11.05 17.65 5.02
N ALA A 16 -9.92 17.81 5.71
CA ALA A 16 -9.85 17.57 7.14
C ALA A 16 -10.84 18.47 7.90
N LEU A 17 -11.04 19.71 7.43
CA LEU A 17 -12.07 20.62 7.96
C LEU A 17 -13.49 20.08 7.76
N LEU A 18 -13.83 19.61 6.55
CA LEU A 18 -15.14 19.06 6.24
C LEU A 18 -15.43 17.78 7.03
N GLU A 19 -14.48 16.86 7.08
CA GLU A 19 -14.64 15.57 7.79
C GLU A 19 -14.67 15.76 9.30
N LEU A 20 -13.85 16.64 9.86
CA LEU A 20 -13.93 16.98 11.29
C LEU A 20 -15.25 17.62 11.66
N SER A 21 -15.76 18.53 10.81
CA SER A 21 -17.06 19.17 11.07
C SER A 21 -18.21 18.16 10.99
N SER A 22 -18.15 17.16 10.10
CA SER A 22 -19.16 16.12 9.98
C SER A 22 -19.11 15.05 11.10
N ALA A 23 -17.96 14.91 11.75
CA ALA A 23 -17.77 13.97 12.86
C ALA A 23 -18.15 14.55 14.23
N LEU A 24 -18.37 15.87 14.31
CA LEU A 24 -18.80 16.54 15.54
C LEU A 24 -20.32 16.49 15.68
N SER A 25 -20.80 16.33 16.93
CA SER A 25 -22.22 16.45 17.24
C SER A 25 -22.71 17.91 17.11
N GLU A 26 -24.03 18.12 16.95
CA GLU A 26 -24.60 19.47 16.96
C GLU A 26 -24.27 20.23 18.24
N ALA A 27 -24.20 19.54 19.38
CA ALA A 27 -23.83 20.13 20.68
C ALA A 27 -22.35 20.59 20.68
N GLN A 28 -21.46 19.84 20.05
CA GLN A 28 -20.06 20.20 19.89
C GLN A 28 -19.88 21.35 18.88
N LEU A 29 -20.61 21.32 17.78
CA LEU A 29 -20.59 22.39 16.77
C LEU A 29 -21.13 23.70 17.31
N SER A 30 -22.17 23.66 18.13
CA SER A 30 -22.76 24.85 18.78
C SER A 30 -21.92 25.36 19.96
N GLY A 31 -20.92 24.60 20.43
CA GLY A 31 -20.10 24.93 21.60
C GLY A 31 -20.77 24.60 22.95
N ALA A 32 -21.90 23.90 22.93
CA ALA A 32 -22.60 23.46 24.16
C ALA A 32 -21.87 22.31 24.86
N GLU A 33 -21.03 21.55 24.11
CA GLU A 33 -20.18 20.50 24.64
C GLU A 33 -18.71 20.75 24.29
N THR A 34 -17.84 20.57 25.28
CA THR A 34 -16.39 20.80 25.08
C THR A 34 -15.74 19.63 24.37
N VAL A 35 -15.05 19.89 23.26
CA VAL A 35 -14.22 18.89 22.56
C VAL A 35 -12.95 18.65 23.41
N LEU A 36 -12.92 17.52 24.12
CA LEU A 36 -11.79 17.13 24.97
C LEU A 36 -10.67 16.47 24.15
N ALA A 37 -9.44 16.93 24.40
CA ALA A 37 -8.13 16.42 24.00
C ALA A 37 -7.69 16.56 22.52
N PRO A 38 -6.38 16.86 22.29
CA PRO A 38 -5.81 16.90 20.96
C PRO A 38 -5.56 15.46 20.46
N ILE A 39 -6.39 14.99 19.52
CA ILE A 39 -6.06 13.82 18.72
C ILE A 39 -5.43 14.36 17.42
N PRO A 40 -4.32 13.79 16.92
CA PRO A 40 -3.74 14.18 15.63
C PRO A 40 -4.83 14.19 14.56
N VAL A 41 -4.87 15.23 13.76
CA VAL A 41 -5.93 15.44 12.74
C VAL A 41 -6.02 14.26 11.77
N SER A 42 -4.87 13.68 11.38
CA SER A 42 -4.81 12.48 10.56
C SER A 42 -5.56 11.30 11.19
N ALA A 43 -5.37 11.04 12.47
CA ALA A 43 -6.00 9.92 13.16
C ALA A 43 -7.53 10.10 13.29
N ARG A 44 -8.02 11.32 13.46
CA ARG A 44 -9.48 11.59 13.52
C ARG A 44 -10.14 11.41 12.17
N VAL A 45 -9.51 11.89 11.11
CA VAL A 45 -10.03 11.73 9.74
C VAL A 45 -10.03 10.26 9.36
N GLU A 46 -8.96 9.53 9.66
CA GLU A 46 -8.89 8.07 9.46
C GLU A 46 -9.99 7.34 10.23
N HIS A 47 -10.20 7.68 11.52
CA HIS A 47 -11.27 7.09 12.33
C HIS A 47 -12.68 7.40 11.77
N ALA A 48 -12.92 8.61 11.27
CA ALA A 48 -14.19 8.97 10.65
C ALA A 48 -14.46 8.13 9.38
N PHE A 49 -13.45 7.95 8.53
CA PHE A 49 -13.56 7.08 7.37
C PHE A 49 -13.77 5.63 7.76
N LEU A 50 -12.99 5.11 8.71
CA LEU A 50 -13.13 3.74 9.20
C LEU A 50 -14.51 3.49 9.84
N ALA A 51 -15.03 4.44 10.62
CA ALA A 51 -16.36 4.33 11.18
C ALA A 51 -17.45 4.25 10.10
N ARG A 52 -17.26 4.95 8.96
CA ARG A 52 -18.15 4.85 7.80
C ARG A 52 -17.99 3.50 7.10
N VAL A 53 -16.77 3.05 6.83
CA VAL A 53 -16.47 1.77 6.19
C VAL A 53 -17.02 0.61 7.01
N ASN A 54 -16.83 0.60 8.33
CA ASN A 54 -17.28 -0.47 9.23
C ASN A 54 -18.81 -0.61 9.34
N ARG A 55 -19.58 0.38 8.85
CA ARG A 55 -21.05 0.31 8.78
C ARG A 55 -21.55 -0.32 7.47
N LEU A 56 -20.67 -0.48 6.48
CA LEU A 56 -21.03 -1.07 5.20
C LEU A 56 -21.04 -2.60 5.29
N PRO A 57 -21.76 -3.29 4.41
CA PRO A 57 -21.71 -4.73 4.28
C PRO A 57 -20.27 -5.24 4.09
N GLU A 58 -20.00 -6.48 4.51
CA GLU A 58 -18.67 -7.07 4.44
C GLU A 58 -18.13 -7.13 2.99
N GLU A 59 -19.02 -7.38 2.04
CA GLU A 59 -18.67 -7.36 0.60
C GLU A 59 -18.14 -5.99 0.15
N THR A 60 -18.82 -4.92 0.58
CA THR A 60 -18.40 -3.54 0.26
C THR A 60 -17.09 -3.19 0.95
N GLN A 61 -16.89 -3.63 2.19
CA GLN A 61 -15.58 -3.47 2.85
C GLN A 61 -14.47 -4.22 2.12
N THR A 62 -14.76 -5.42 1.59
CA THR A 62 -13.84 -6.21 0.78
C THR A 62 -13.47 -5.50 -0.53
N LEU A 63 -14.46 -4.97 -1.26
CA LEU A 63 -14.22 -4.19 -2.48
C LEU A 63 -13.36 -2.94 -2.19
N LEU A 64 -13.63 -2.21 -1.11
CA LEU A 64 -12.84 -1.07 -0.70
C LEU A 64 -11.39 -1.45 -0.35
N LEU A 65 -11.18 -2.61 0.26
CA LEU A 65 -9.85 -3.13 0.57
C LEU A 65 -9.10 -3.52 -0.72
N VAL A 66 -9.75 -4.17 -1.68
CA VAL A 66 -9.19 -4.47 -3.01
C VAL A 66 -8.79 -3.18 -3.72
N ALA A 67 -9.69 -2.19 -3.79
CA ALA A 67 -9.42 -0.89 -4.39
C ALA A 67 -8.29 -0.11 -3.66
N SER A 68 -8.11 -0.37 -2.36
CA SER A 68 -7.02 0.23 -1.58
C SER A 68 -5.67 -0.43 -1.84
N ALA A 69 -5.65 -1.72 -2.15
CA ALA A 69 -4.45 -2.48 -2.45
C ALA A 69 -4.00 -2.34 -3.92
N ASP A 70 -4.93 -2.04 -4.83
CA ASP A 70 -4.62 -1.84 -6.25
C ASP A 70 -4.17 -0.39 -6.54
N ASP A 71 -3.06 -0.24 -7.26
CA ASP A 71 -2.49 1.06 -7.61
C ASP A 71 -3.03 1.62 -8.93
N SER A 72 -3.53 0.76 -9.81
CA SER A 72 -3.98 1.19 -11.14
C SER A 72 -5.32 1.90 -11.11
N GLY A 73 -6.18 1.50 -10.18
CA GLY A 73 -7.59 1.90 -10.16
C GLY A 73 -8.37 1.38 -11.36
N GLU A 74 -7.90 0.34 -12.06
CA GLU A 74 -8.62 -0.25 -13.17
C GLU A 74 -9.86 -0.99 -12.66
N LEU A 75 -11.04 -0.50 -13.05
CA LEU A 75 -12.32 -0.99 -12.53
C LEU A 75 -12.49 -2.50 -12.77
N ALA A 76 -12.14 -2.99 -13.96
CA ALA A 76 -12.27 -4.40 -14.31
C ALA A 76 -11.39 -5.30 -13.41
N THR A 77 -10.16 -4.88 -13.12
CA THR A 77 -9.24 -5.59 -12.23
C THR A 77 -9.78 -5.63 -10.79
N VAL A 78 -10.25 -4.47 -10.27
CA VAL A 78 -10.82 -4.39 -8.93
C VAL A 78 -12.05 -5.27 -8.81
N LEU A 79 -12.99 -5.22 -9.76
CA LEU A 79 -14.21 -6.03 -9.72
C LEU A 79 -13.92 -7.54 -9.83
N ARG A 80 -13.01 -7.96 -10.72
CA ARG A 80 -12.62 -9.38 -10.83
C ARG A 80 -11.98 -9.91 -9.54
N ALA A 81 -11.08 -9.14 -8.94
CA ALA A 81 -10.44 -9.52 -7.68
C ALA A 81 -11.44 -9.54 -6.52
N SER A 82 -12.35 -8.57 -6.45
CA SER A 82 -13.43 -8.54 -5.45
C SER A 82 -14.36 -9.74 -5.54
N ALA A 83 -14.75 -10.12 -6.78
CA ALA A 83 -15.60 -11.29 -7.01
C ALA A 83 -14.96 -12.60 -6.53
N GLN A 84 -13.63 -12.76 -6.67
CA GLN A 84 -12.92 -13.94 -6.11
C GLN A 84 -13.00 -14.01 -4.58
N LEU A 85 -13.23 -12.88 -3.92
CA LEU A 85 -13.35 -12.77 -2.46
C LEU A 85 -14.81 -12.70 -2.00
N GLY A 86 -15.76 -12.96 -2.91
CA GLY A 86 -17.19 -13.00 -2.61
C GLY A 86 -17.90 -11.64 -2.64
N ALA A 87 -17.23 -10.58 -3.08
CA ALA A 87 -17.85 -9.26 -3.21
C ALA A 87 -18.35 -9.05 -4.66
N GLU A 88 -19.66 -9.03 -4.81
CA GLU A 88 -20.33 -8.84 -6.10
C GLU A 88 -20.38 -7.36 -6.53
N ALA A 89 -20.83 -7.11 -7.76
CA ALA A 89 -20.87 -5.76 -8.33
C ALA A 89 -21.73 -4.77 -7.54
N VAL A 90 -22.76 -5.24 -6.82
CA VAL A 90 -23.59 -4.40 -5.93
C VAL A 90 -22.79 -3.71 -4.84
N ALA A 91 -21.67 -4.29 -4.41
CA ALA A 91 -20.76 -3.69 -3.44
C ALA A 91 -20.16 -2.36 -3.94
N LEU A 92 -20.02 -2.20 -5.26
CA LEU A 92 -19.57 -0.94 -5.87
C LEU A 92 -20.62 0.16 -5.70
N ASP A 93 -21.90 -0.15 -5.97
CA ASP A 93 -22.99 0.82 -5.84
C ASP A 93 -23.09 1.35 -4.40
N GLU A 94 -22.94 0.46 -3.43
CA GLU A 94 -22.96 0.82 -2.01
C GLU A 94 -21.74 1.69 -1.62
N ALA A 95 -20.56 1.38 -2.15
CA ALA A 95 -19.36 2.18 -1.93
C ALA A 95 -19.46 3.58 -2.55
N GLU A 96 -20.09 3.71 -3.74
CA GLU A 96 -20.39 4.99 -4.38
C GLU A 96 -21.44 5.79 -3.61
N GLN A 97 -22.54 5.16 -3.20
CA GLN A 97 -23.59 5.79 -2.37
C GLN A 97 -23.02 6.29 -1.04
N ALA A 98 -22.12 5.52 -0.43
CA ALA A 98 -21.40 5.94 0.77
C ALA A 98 -20.40 7.09 0.50
N GLY A 99 -20.16 7.46 -0.77
CA GLY A 99 -19.24 8.52 -1.14
C GLY A 99 -17.78 8.23 -0.83
N LEU A 100 -17.37 6.95 -0.84
CA LEU A 100 -16.00 6.51 -0.58
C LEU A 100 -15.20 6.29 -1.86
N VAL A 101 -15.90 5.94 -2.94
CA VAL A 101 -15.33 5.78 -4.28
C VAL A 101 -16.16 6.54 -5.31
N HIS A 102 -15.63 6.70 -6.49
CA HIS A 102 -16.37 7.10 -7.68
C HIS A 102 -15.74 6.45 -8.92
N VAL A 103 -16.59 6.19 -9.91
CA VAL A 103 -16.16 5.62 -11.19
C VAL A 103 -16.10 6.69 -12.26
N ARG A 104 -14.96 6.76 -12.96
CA ARG A 104 -14.77 7.66 -14.13
C ARG A 104 -14.29 6.82 -15.32
N GLY A 105 -15.20 6.55 -16.24
CA GLY A 105 -14.92 5.69 -17.37
C GLY A 105 -14.58 4.28 -16.92
N THR A 106 -13.35 3.83 -17.17
CA THR A 106 -12.86 2.51 -16.76
C THR A 106 -12.08 2.51 -15.45
N ARG A 107 -12.08 3.63 -14.72
CA ARG A 107 -11.29 3.77 -13.49
C ARG A 107 -12.18 3.94 -12.27
N LEU A 108 -11.83 3.22 -11.21
CA LEU A 108 -12.33 3.40 -9.86
C LEU A 108 -11.33 4.24 -9.08
N GLU A 109 -11.79 5.34 -8.53
CA GLU A 109 -10.97 6.25 -7.73
C GLU A 109 -11.53 6.30 -6.30
N LEU A 110 -10.66 6.07 -5.32
CA LEU A 110 -10.99 6.37 -3.93
C LEU A 110 -11.09 7.88 -3.76
N ARG A 111 -12.17 8.35 -3.13
CA ARG A 111 -12.48 9.77 -3.03
C ARG A 111 -11.38 10.60 -2.36
N HIS A 112 -10.59 9.95 -1.52
CA HIS A 112 -9.45 10.60 -0.87
C HIS A 112 -8.30 9.63 -0.60
N PRO A 113 -7.03 10.03 -0.73
CA PRO A 113 -5.87 9.18 -0.40
C PRO A 113 -5.89 8.62 1.02
N LEU A 114 -6.44 9.35 2.00
CA LEU A 114 -6.58 8.87 3.38
C LEU A 114 -7.55 7.69 3.50
N VAL A 115 -8.55 7.57 2.64
CA VAL A 115 -9.42 6.38 2.61
C VAL A 115 -8.61 5.14 2.27
N ARG A 116 -7.71 5.23 1.29
CA ARG A 116 -6.79 4.16 0.90
C ARG A 116 -5.96 3.70 2.10
N SER A 117 -5.25 4.62 2.74
CA SER A 117 -4.39 4.31 3.90
C SER A 117 -5.19 3.74 5.05
N ALA A 118 -6.31 4.37 5.42
CA ALA A 118 -7.14 3.95 6.54
C ALA A 118 -7.69 2.53 6.35
N VAL A 119 -8.30 2.24 5.19
CA VAL A 119 -8.88 0.92 4.89
C VAL A 119 -7.80 -0.16 4.86
N TYR A 120 -6.69 0.10 4.17
CA TYR A 120 -5.63 -0.89 4.04
C TYR A 120 -4.93 -1.19 5.37
N GLN A 121 -4.62 -0.17 6.17
CA GLN A 121 -3.90 -0.36 7.44
C GLN A 121 -4.77 -0.94 8.54
N ALA A 122 -6.07 -0.63 8.57
CA ALA A 122 -7.00 -1.20 9.53
C ALA A 122 -7.34 -2.67 9.25
N ALA A 123 -7.13 -3.14 8.01
CA ALA A 123 -7.45 -4.52 7.66
C ALA A 123 -6.47 -5.51 8.31
N PRO A 124 -6.96 -6.65 8.84
CA PRO A 124 -6.12 -7.74 9.33
C PRO A 124 -5.16 -8.25 8.26
N LEU A 125 -3.97 -8.72 8.68
CA LEU A 125 -2.95 -9.25 7.77
C LEU A 125 -3.52 -10.31 6.81
N SER A 126 -4.31 -11.25 7.32
CA SER A 126 -4.93 -12.32 6.52
C SER A 126 -5.85 -11.78 5.42
N LYS A 127 -6.65 -10.74 5.70
CA LYS A 127 -7.49 -10.10 4.67
C LYS A 127 -6.64 -9.37 3.63
N ARG A 128 -5.59 -8.68 4.04
CA ARG A 128 -4.65 -8.04 3.09
C ARG A 128 -3.98 -9.06 2.18
N GLN A 129 -3.52 -10.18 2.73
CA GLN A 129 -2.92 -11.27 1.96
C GLN A 129 -3.90 -11.89 0.97
N ALA A 130 -5.14 -12.16 1.40
CA ALA A 130 -6.19 -12.68 0.51
C ALA A 130 -6.46 -11.72 -0.67
N VAL A 131 -6.52 -10.41 -0.40
CA VAL A 131 -6.70 -9.38 -1.43
C VAL A 131 -5.53 -9.34 -2.40
N HIS A 132 -4.29 -9.39 -1.91
CA HIS A 132 -3.13 -9.44 -2.80
C HIS A 132 -3.08 -10.72 -3.62
N GLY A 133 -3.47 -11.87 -3.05
CA GLY A 133 -3.60 -13.13 -3.78
C GLY A 133 -4.63 -13.05 -4.91
N ALA A 134 -5.80 -12.48 -4.64
CA ALA A 134 -6.85 -12.28 -5.64
C ALA A 134 -6.39 -11.33 -6.76
N LEU A 135 -5.76 -10.20 -6.42
CA LEU A 135 -5.19 -9.27 -7.40
C LEU A 135 -4.12 -9.94 -8.26
N ALA A 136 -3.22 -10.72 -7.67
CA ALA A 136 -2.20 -11.46 -8.43
C ALA A 136 -2.82 -12.45 -9.43
N THR A 137 -3.94 -13.07 -9.07
CA THR A 137 -4.63 -14.06 -9.94
C THR A 137 -5.30 -13.40 -11.15
N VAL A 138 -5.84 -12.19 -11.01
CA VAL A 138 -6.54 -11.50 -12.11
C VAL A 138 -5.61 -10.70 -13.02
N LEU A 139 -4.37 -10.48 -12.61
CA LEU A 139 -3.33 -9.83 -13.41
C LEU A 139 -2.58 -10.87 -14.24
N ASP A 140 -3.16 -11.30 -15.35
CA ASP A 140 -2.66 -12.40 -16.19
C ASP A 140 -1.86 -11.93 -17.41
N GLY A 141 -1.93 -10.64 -17.75
CA GLY A 141 -1.19 -10.04 -18.86
C GLY A 141 0.31 -9.95 -18.64
N GLU A 142 1.11 -9.99 -19.73
CA GLU A 142 2.55 -9.76 -19.66
C GLU A 142 2.88 -8.31 -19.22
N ALA A 143 2.04 -7.35 -19.62
CA ALA A 143 2.15 -5.96 -19.21
C ALA A 143 1.96 -5.78 -17.68
N ASP A 144 1.28 -6.72 -17.03
CA ASP A 144 1.02 -6.71 -15.60
C ASP A 144 2.03 -7.52 -14.78
N ALA A 145 3.05 -8.09 -15.41
CA ALA A 145 4.00 -9.00 -14.75
C ALA A 145 4.66 -8.36 -13.51
N ASP A 146 5.05 -7.09 -13.59
CA ASP A 146 5.64 -6.36 -12.45
C ASP A 146 4.63 -6.24 -11.30
N ARG A 147 3.39 -5.83 -11.59
CA ARG A 147 2.32 -5.67 -10.59
C ARG A 147 1.95 -7.01 -9.96
N ARG A 148 1.82 -8.05 -10.78
CA ARG A 148 1.55 -9.42 -10.32
C ARG A 148 2.63 -9.91 -9.36
N ALA A 149 3.91 -9.72 -9.68
CA ALA A 149 5.03 -10.09 -8.80
C ALA A 149 4.94 -9.39 -7.44
N TRP A 150 4.65 -8.09 -7.42
CA TRP A 150 4.45 -7.34 -6.18
C TRP A 150 3.26 -7.83 -5.36
N HIS A 151 2.14 -8.14 -5.99
CA HIS A 151 0.97 -8.68 -5.30
C HIS A 151 1.24 -10.10 -4.77
N ARG A 152 1.90 -10.97 -5.53
CA ARG A 152 2.34 -12.28 -5.05
C ARG A 152 3.25 -12.15 -3.81
N ALA A 153 4.21 -11.26 -3.88
CA ALA A 153 5.10 -11.00 -2.75
C ALA A 153 4.37 -10.48 -1.51
N ALA A 154 3.37 -9.62 -1.67
CA ALA A 154 2.57 -9.11 -0.57
C ALA A 154 1.61 -10.16 0.02
N ALA A 155 1.20 -11.14 -0.78
CA ALA A 155 0.39 -12.28 -0.33
C ALA A 155 1.23 -13.34 0.42
N SER A 156 2.53 -13.44 0.13
CA SER A 156 3.41 -14.48 0.70
C SER A 156 3.69 -14.22 2.17
N VAL A 157 3.45 -15.24 3.01
CA VAL A 157 3.78 -15.27 4.45
C VAL A 157 5.20 -15.77 4.65
N GLU A 158 5.55 -16.81 3.90
CA GLU A 158 6.83 -17.49 3.97
C GLU A 158 7.71 -17.13 2.77
N ALA A 159 8.99 -17.49 2.85
CA ALA A 159 9.88 -17.35 1.72
C ALA A 159 9.39 -18.19 0.53
N ASP A 160 9.25 -17.55 -0.61
CA ASP A 160 8.88 -18.19 -1.88
C ASP A 160 9.92 -17.80 -2.95
N PRO A 161 10.88 -18.69 -3.24
CA PRO A 161 11.94 -18.41 -4.20
C PRO A 161 11.41 -18.05 -5.59
N SER A 162 10.29 -18.64 -6.02
CA SER A 162 9.70 -18.34 -7.34
C SER A 162 9.19 -16.91 -7.44
N VAL A 163 8.58 -16.41 -6.37
CA VAL A 163 8.15 -15.01 -6.27
C VAL A 163 9.38 -14.08 -6.16
N GLY A 164 10.42 -14.54 -5.48
CA GLY A 164 11.70 -13.83 -5.43
C GLY A 164 12.33 -13.64 -6.81
N GLU A 165 12.28 -14.66 -7.67
CA GLU A 165 12.76 -14.60 -9.06
C GLU A 165 11.91 -13.63 -9.90
N GLU A 166 10.58 -13.67 -9.80
CA GLU A 166 9.69 -12.73 -10.51
C GLU A 166 9.95 -11.27 -10.11
N LEU A 167 10.22 -11.01 -8.82
CA LEU A 167 10.58 -9.68 -8.35
C LEU A 167 11.97 -9.24 -8.84
N GLU A 168 12.92 -10.15 -8.92
CA GLU A 168 14.24 -9.87 -9.49
C GLU A 168 14.13 -9.47 -10.97
N GLU A 169 13.32 -10.20 -11.75
CA GLU A 169 13.01 -9.80 -13.13
C GLU A 169 12.33 -8.43 -13.22
N ALA A 170 11.39 -8.13 -12.33
CA ALA A 170 10.75 -6.82 -12.25
C ALA A 170 11.76 -5.72 -11.91
N ALA A 171 12.71 -6.00 -11.00
CA ALA A 171 13.81 -5.10 -10.67
C ALA A 171 14.70 -4.80 -11.89
N GLU A 172 15.05 -5.83 -12.64
CA GLU A 172 15.84 -5.70 -13.87
C GLU A 172 15.10 -4.88 -14.95
N ARG A 173 13.79 -5.08 -15.10
CA ARG A 173 12.97 -4.26 -16.00
C ARG A 173 12.93 -2.80 -15.55
N ALA A 174 12.80 -2.54 -14.24
CA ALA A 174 12.83 -1.19 -13.69
C ALA A 174 14.21 -0.52 -13.91
N ARG A 175 15.28 -1.24 -13.65
CA ARG A 175 16.67 -0.76 -13.84
C ARG A 175 16.93 -0.35 -15.29
N ARG A 176 16.52 -1.17 -16.26
CA ARG A 176 16.63 -0.85 -17.70
C ARG A 176 15.90 0.43 -18.11
N ARG A 177 14.86 0.81 -17.37
CA ARG A 177 14.12 2.07 -17.57
C ARG A 177 14.64 3.21 -16.69
N SER A 178 15.84 3.06 -16.09
CA SER A 178 16.42 4.01 -15.12
C SER A 178 15.56 4.23 -13.86
N GLY A 179 14.66 3.32 -13.56
CA GLY A 179 13.83 3.32 -12.36
C GLY A 179 14.58 2.76 -11.14
N PHE A 180 15.76 3.29 -10.84
CA PHE A 180 16.67 2.74 -9.83
C PHE A 180 16.04 2.61 -8.44
N ALA A 181 15.21 3.57 -8.03
CA ALA A 181 14.53 3.48 -6.74
C ALA A 181 13.54 2.29 -6.68
N ALA A 182 12.81 2.03 -7.75
CA ALA A 182 11.90 0.89 -7.85
C ALA A 182 12.68 -0.44 -7.95
N ALA A 183 13.78 -0.46 -8.71
CA ALA A 183 14.67 -1.63 -8.81
C ALA A 183 15.25 -2.00 -7.44
N SER A 184 15.74 -1.03 -6.67
CA SER A 184 16.25 -1.24 -5.32
C SER A 184 15.20 -1.91 -4.42
N LEU A 185 13.98 -1.39 -4.39
CA LEU A 185 12.90 -1.95 -3.58
C LEU A 185 12.53 -3.38 -4.01
N ALA A 186 12.51 -3.67 -5.31
CA ALA A 186 12.17 -5.00 -5.82
C ALA A 186 13.27 -6.02 -5.49
N PHE A 187 14.55 -5.70 -5.67
CA PHE A 187 15.65 -6.57 -5.25
C PHE A 187 15.65 -6.82 -3.73
N GLU A 188 15.43 -5.79 -2.94
CA GLU A 188 15.33 -5.93 -1.48
C GLU A 188 14.18 -6.84 -1.09
N ARG A 189 12.99 -6.68 -1.68
CA ARG A 189 11.87 -7.57 -1.41
C ARG A 189 12.16 -8.99 -1.88
N ALA A 190 12.77 -9.18 -3.04
CA ALA A 190 13.23 -10.49 -3.53
C ALA A 190 14.18 -11.17 -2.54
N ALA A 191 15.10 -10.41 -1.93
CA ALA A 191 16.01 -10.94 -0.92
C ALA A 191 15.27 -11.48 0.32
N THR A 192 14.17 -10.86 0.73
CA THR A 192 13.37 -11.35 1.88
C THR A 192 12.63 -12.64 1.60
N LEU A 193 12.42 -13.00 0.34
CA LEU A 193 11.74 -14.21 -0.12
C LEU A 193 12.71 -15.34 -0.48
N THR A 194 14.01 -15.11 -0.28
CA THR A 194 15.09 -16.04 -0.63
C THR A 194 15.56 -16.80 0.59
N THR A 195 15.63 -18.12 0.49
CA THR A 195 16.15 -19.01 1.54
C THR A 195 17.67 -19.25 1.42
N ASP A 196 18.20 -19.15 0.22
CA ASP A 196 19.64 -19.30 -0.05
C ASP A 196 20.39 -18.02 0.33
N GLU A 197 21.37 -18.14 1.22
CA GLU A 197 22.11 -17.00 1.76
C GLU A 197 22.95 -16.27 0.71
N GLU A 198 23.57 -16.99 -0.20
CA GLU A 198 24.39 -16.40 -1.25
C GLU A 198 23.53 -15.63 -2.26
N GLN A 199 22.42 -16.19 -2.69
CA GLN A 199 21.47 -15.51 -3.55
C GLN A 199 20.86 -14.28 -2.86
N ARG A 200 20.56 -14.41 -1.56
CA ARG A 200 20.08 -13.29 -0.74
C ARG A 200 21.11 -12.15 -0.68
N ALA A 201 22.39 -12.48 -0.47
CA ALA A 201 23.47 -11.49 -0.48
C ALA A 201 23.55 -10.77 -1.82
N ARG A 202 23.54 -11.50 -2.94
CA ARG A 202 23.56 -10.90 -4.29
C ARG A 202 22.39 -9.94 -4.50
N ARG A 203 21.17 -10.32 -4.11
CA ARG A 203 19.97 -9.47 -4.22
C ARG A 203 20.09 -8.21 -3.36
N LEU A 204 20.62 -8.31 -2.13
CA LEU A 204 20.86 -7.16 -1.28
C LEU A 204 21.92 -6.22 -1.83
N THR A 205 22.99 -6.75 -2.43
CA THR A 205 24.03 -5.95 -3.10
C THR A 205 23.45 -5.22 -4.31
N SER A 206 22.68 -5.92 -5.16
CA SER A 206 21.98 -5.27 -6.29
C SER A 206 20.99 -4.19 -5.82
N ALA A 207 20.29 -4.43 -4.71
CA ALA A 207 19.40 -3.43 -4.09
C ALA A 207 20.19 -2.19 -3.65
N ALA A 208 21.37 -2.37 -3.06
CA ALA A 208 22.24 -1.30 -2.59
C ALA A 208 22.80 -0.46 -3.76
N GLU A 209 23.27 -1.09 -4.82
CA GLU A 209 23.74 -0.41 -6.03
C GLU A 209 22.65 0.49 -6.62
N ASN A 210 21.43 -0.06 -6.73
CA ASN A 210 20.31 0.69 -7.25
C ASN A 210 19.84 1.80 -6.30
N ALA A 211 19.95 1.61 -4.97
CA ALA A 211 19.71 2.68 -3.99
C ALA A 211 20.73 3.83 -4.15
N TRP A 212 21.99 3.50 -4.34
CA TRP A 212 23.06 4.47 -4.62
C TRP A 212 22.77 5.27 -5.89
N LEU A 213 22.46 4.59 -6.99
CA LEU A 213 22.11 5.24 -8.26
C LEU A 213 20.85 6.12 -8.16
N ALA A 214 19.94 5.80 -7.24
CA ALA A 214 18.76 6.60 -6.90
C ALA A 214 19.08 7.78 -5.95
N GLY A 215 20.34 7.98 -5.54
CA GLY A 215 20.74 9.00 -4.58
C GLY A 215 20.40 8.71 -3.12
N ARG A 216 20.02 7.47 -2.80
CA ARG A 216 19.63 7.03 -1.45
C ARG A 216 20.81 6.39 -0.71
N VAL A 217 21.84 7.19 -0.44
CA VAL A 217 23.13 6.72 0.09
C VAL A 217 23.00 5.97 1.41
N GLU A 218 22.26 6.51 2.37
CA GLU A 218 22.04 5.85 3.68
C GLU A 218 21.38 4.47 3.52
N ARG A 219 20.42 4.37 2.60
CA ARG A 219 19.77 3.09 2.31
C ARG A 219 20.73 2.10 1.68
N ALA A 220 21.57 2.54 0.77
CA ALA A 220 22.61 1.70 0.15
C ALA A 220 23.55 1.10 1.20
N LEU A 221 24.05 1.93 2.11
CA LEU A 221 24.92 1.47 3.21
C LEU A 221 24.24 0.44 4.10
N MET A 222 22.98 0.67 4.49
CA MET A 222 22.22 -0.29 5.30
C MET A 222 22.05 -1.65 4.61
N LEU A 223 21.82 -1.64 3.29
CA LEU A 223 21.66 -2.88 2.51
C LEU A 223 22.98 -3.64 2.37
N LEU A 224 24.12 -2.95 2.18
CA LEU A 224 25.45 -3.55 2.18
C LEU A 224 25.81 -4.17 3.53
N GLU A 225 25.52 -3.46 4.63
CA GLU A 225 25.70 -4.01 5.98
C GLU A 225 24.88 -5.29 6.21
N ALA A 226 23.66 -5.35 5.67
CA ALA A 226 22.81 -6.53 5.74
C ALA A 226 23.33 -7.70 4.85
N ALA A 227 23.97 -7.40 3.72
CA ALA A 227 24.55 -8.39 2.83
C ALA A 227 25.85 -9.00 3.38
N ARG A 228 26.67 -8.20 4.05
CA ARG A 228 28.03 -8.54 4.51
C ARG A 228 28.13 -9.89 5.27
N PRO A 229 27.30 -10.20 6.26
CA PRO A 229 27.39 -11.47 7.01
C PRO A 229 27.00 -12.70 6.18
N LEU A 230 26.30 -12.52 5.06
CA LEU A 230 25.81 -13.61 4.20
C LEU A 230 26.85 -14.04 3.15
N VAL A 231 27.92 -13.28 2.98
CA VAL A 231 28.95 -13.52 1.96
C VAL A 231 30.10 -14.32 2.54
N SER A 232 30.34 -15.51 1.99
CA SER A 232 31.41 -16.42 2.40
C SER A 232 32.70 -16.19 1.63
N GLU A 233 32.64 -15.70 0.39
CA GLU A 233 33.82 -15.55 -0.48
C GLU A 233 34.52 -14.18 -0.36
N PRO A 234 35.87 -14.15 -0.33
CA PRO A 234 36.65 -12.91 -0.21
C PRO A 234 36.42 -11.90 -1.34
N ILE A 235 36.15 -12.37 -2.57
CA ILE A 235 35.94 -11.51 -3.74
C ILE A 235 34.61 -10.76 -3.63
N GLN A 236 33.55 -11.44 -3.22
CA GLN A 236 32.24 -10.78 -3.02
C GLN A 236 32.26 -9.83 -1.81
N ARG A 237 33.10 -10.05 -0.81
CA ARG A 237 33.32 -9.09 0.28
C ARG A 237 33.95 -7.79 -0.20
N ALA A 238 34.87 -7.86 -1.16
CA ALA A 238 35.49 -6.68 -1.72
C ALA A 238 34.52 -5.79 -2.51
N ASP A 239 33.44 -6.35 -3.06
CA ASP A 239 32.37 -5.59 -3.73
C ASP A 239 31.44 -4.85 -2.75
N ILE A 240 31.48 -5.24 -1.46
CA ILE A 240 30.67 -4.68 -0.38
C ILE A 240 31.46 -3.64 0.45
N ASP A 241 32.76 -3.75 0.52
CA ASP A 241 33.66 -2.86 1.27
C ASP A 241 34.00 -1.58 0.45
#